data_2b0f7aeae7228842ec0fc9c5e616373c
#
_entry.id   2b0f7aeae7228842ec0fc9c5e616373c
#
_cell.length_a   1.000
_cell.length_b   1.000
_cell.length_c   1.000
_cell.angle_alpha   90.00
_cell.angle_beta   90.00
_cell.angle_gamma   90.00
#
_symmetry.space_group_name_H-M   'P 1'
#
loop_
_entity.id
_entity.type
_entity.pdbx_description
1 polymer ?
#
loop_
_entity_poly.entity_id
_entity_poly.type
_entity_poly.pdbx_seq_one_letter_code
_entity_poly.pdbx_strand_id
1 'polypeptide(L)'
;MEIKYFTNTKVSELNNLQELQNRKELTFAGIIRDVVKAQTKKGKPYGKFTIEDMDGTYTITLFSEDYAKVKDHMEVGFFVYCRAIVREKQWANENGQRDIELKLNEVIMLDEVLGRYAKGIVFSIRVEDIDEEFCQTIEAMVNKHKGNTSITLVVEDTAKDLSLRMMAEKKVDIRTMLQELKKIEKIRKIEIEK
;
A
#
# COMPACT_ATOMS: atom_id res chain seq x y z
N MET A 1 -5.30 -8.86 -2.68
CA MET A 1 -4.28 -8.16 -1.86
C MET A 1 -5.01 -7.18 -0.95
N GLU A 2 -4.68 -7.13 0.32
CA GLU A 2 -5.37 -6.24 1.26
C GLU A 2 -4.73 -4.84 1.22
N ILE A 3 -5.03 -4.09 0.18
CA ILE A 3 -4.58 -2.71 -0.08
C ILE A 3 -4.89 -1.79 1.10
N LYS A 4 -6.02 -2.02 1.78
CA LYS A 4 -6.46 -1.23 2.94
C LYS A 4 -5.42 -1.07 4.05
N TYR A 5 -4.45 -1.98 4.16
CA TYR A 5 -3.36 -1.83 5.13
C TYR A 5 -2.33 -0.78 4.71
N PHE A 6 -2.23 -0.45 3.42
CA PHE A 6 -1.20 0.44 2.90
C PHE A 6 -1.76 1.79 2.43
N THR A 7 -3.07 1.91 2.24
CA THR A 7 -3.72 3.15 1.82
C THR A 7 -4.39 3.86 3.00
N ASN A 8 -4.39 5.18 2.96
CA ASN A 8 -5.07 6.04 3.94
C ASN A 8 -6.03 7.03 3.28
N THR A 9 -6.15 6.99 1.95
CA THR A 9 -6.93 7.94 1.15
C THR A 9 -7.63 7.17 0.03
N LYS A 10 -8.91 7.45 -0.20
CA LYS A 10 -9.67 6.98 -1.35
C LYS A 10 -9.41 7.87 -2.55
N VAL A 11 -9.50 7.32 -3.75
CA VAL A 11 -9.30 8.12 -4.98
C VAL A 11 -10.33 9.23 -5.11
N SER A 12 -11.58 9.00 -4.67
CA SER A 12 -12.64 10.01 -4.65
C SER A 12 -12.33 11.22 -3.76
N GLU A 13 -11.62 11.03 -2.63
CA GLU A 13 -11.23 12.13 -1.73
C GLU A 13 -10.27 13.13 -2.40
N LEU A 14 -9.50 12.69 -3.40
CA LEU A 14 -8.55 13.53 -4.12
C LEU A 14 -9.24 14.67 -4.90
N ASN A 15 -10.54 14.59 -5.14
CA ASN A 15 -11.31 15.67 -5.75
C ASN A 15 -11.46 16.89 -4.83
N ASN A 16 -11.17 16.76 -3.52
CA ASN A 16 -11.17 17.86 -2.58
C ASN A 16 -9.83 17.95 -1.83
N LEU A 17 -8.79 18.42 -2.51
CA LEU A 17 -7.44 18.52 -1.95
C LEU A 17 -7.35 19.45 -0.73
N GLN A 18 -8.27 20.42 -0.56
CA GLN A 18 -8.26 21.34 0.59
C GLN A 18 -8.47 20.59 1.90
N GLU A 19 -9.36 19.61 1.94
CA GLU A 19 -9.59 18.79 3.14
C GLU A 19 -8.41 17.88 3.49
N LEU A 20 -7.55 17.60 2.50
CA LEU A 20 -6.40 16.71 2.64
C LEU A 20 -5.11 17.44 2.99
N GLN A 21 -5.09 18.78 3.00
CA GLN A 21 -3.88 19.59 3.22
C GLN A 21 -3.14 19.29 4.53
N ASN A 22 -3.88 18.94 5.58
CA ASN A 22 -3.32 18.69 6.91
C ASN A 22 -2.77 17.25 7.05
N ARG A 23 -2.97 16.38 6.07
CA ARG A 23 -2.42 15.03 6.09
C ARG A 23 -0.95 15.07 5.68
N LYS A 24 -0.08 14.50 6.51
CA LYS A 24 1.37 14.46 6.27
C LYS A 24 1.74 13.77 4.96
N GLU A 25 1.02 12.73 4.61
CA GLU A 25 1.21 11.95 3.39
C GLU A 25 -0.11 11.27 3.02
N LEU A 26 -0.39 11.25 1.74
CA LEU A 26 -1.50 10.51 1.15
C LEU A 26 -0.99 9.24 0.51
N THR A 27 -1.65 8.14 0.78
CA THR A 27 -1.38 6.86 0.14
C THR A 27 -2.68 6.30 -0.43
N PHE A 28 -2.70 6.03 -1.72
CA PHE A 28 -3.87 5.52 -2.43
C PHE A 28 -3.44 4.53 -3.52
N ALA A 29 -4.38 3.74 -3.99
CA ALA A 29 -4.13 2.76 -5.02
C ALA A 29 -5.35 2.59 -5.92
N GLY A 30 -5.13 2.19 -7.15
CA GLY A 30 -6.20 1.96 -8.12
C GLY A 30 -5.67 1.42 -9.43
N ILE A 31 -6.58 1.27 -10.38
CA ILE A 31 -6.28 0.91 -11.76
C ILE A 31 -6.16 2.16 -12.62
N ILE A 32 -5.20 2.18 -13.53
CA ILE A 32 -5.10 3.24 -14.54
C ILE A 32 -6.12 2.97 -15.65
N ARG A 33 -7.06 3.90 -15.86
CA ARG A 33 -8.13 3.80 -16.87
C ARG A 33 -7.82 4.51 -18.15
N ASP A 34 -7.10 5.62 -18.07
CA ASP A 34 -6.75 6.44 -19.22
C ASP A 34 -5.36 7.04 -19.07
N VAL A 35 -4.66 7.18 -20.20
CA VAL A 35 -3.31 7.76 -20.25
C VAL A 35 -3.18 8.64 -21.50
N VAL A 36 -2.74 9.87 -21.28
CA VAL A 36 -2.37 10.81 -22.34
C VAL A 36 -0.90 11.18 -22.19
N LYS A 37 -0.10 10.92 -23.21
CA LYS A 37 1.32 11.31 -23.29
C LYS A 37 1.47 12.37 -24.39
N ALA A 38 1.96 13.57 -24.04
CA ALA A 38 2.04 14.69 -24.97
C ALA A 38 3.22 15.63 -24.68
N GLN A 39 3.32 16.69 -25.47
CA GLN A 39 4.30 17.76 -25.24
C GLN A 39 3.58 19.10 -25.08
N THR A 40 4.10 19.95 -24.22
CA THR A 40 3.65 21.33 -24.06
C THR A 40 4.03 22.15 -25.31
N LYS A 41 3.43 23.34 -25.47
CA LYS A 41 3.79 24.30 -26.55
C LYS A 41 5.30 24.65 -26.57
N LYS A 42 6.00 24.47 -25.46
CA LYS A 42 7.46 24.70 -25.31
C LYS A 42 8.29 23.42 -25.51
N GLY A 43 7.70 22.34 -26.05
CA GLY A 43 8.36 21.06 -26.30
C GLY A 43 8.67 20.20 -25.06
N LYS A 44 8.25 20.60 -23.85
CA LYS A 44 8.48 19.81 -22.64
C LYS A 44 7.47 18.64 -22.55
N PRO A 45 7.92 17.41 -22.26
CA PRO A 45 7.02 16.28 -22.13
C PRO A 45 6.13 16.42 -20.90
N TYR A 46 4.90 15.96 -21.02
CA TYR A 46 3.96 15.79 -19.90
C TYR A 46 3.07 14.58 -20.13
N GLY A 47 2.48 14.09 -19.07
CA GLY A 47 1.50 13.01 -19.12
C GLY A 47 0.35 13.25 -18.18
N LYS A 48 -0.81 12.71 -18.55
CA LYS A 48 -1.98 12.62 -17.68
C LYS A 48 -2.35 11.16 -17.56
N PHE A 49 -2.75 10.74 -16.39
CA PHE A 49 -3.40 9.44 -16.22
C PHE A 49 -4.58 9.56 -15.25
N THR A 50 -5.61 8.80 -15.53
CA THR A 50 -6.78 8.69 -14.67
C THR A 50 -6.68 7.41 -13.89
N ILE A 51 -6.63 7.53 -12.57
CA ILE A 51 -6.66 6.41 -11.62
C ILE A 51 -8.08 6.24 -11.09
N GLU A 52 -8.50 4.99 -10.94
CA GLU A 52 -9.82 4.59 -10.44
C GLU A 52 -9.68 3.57 -9.33
N ASP A 53 -10.46 3.72 -8.28
CA ASP A 53 -10.72 2.71 -7.27
C ASP A 53 -12.22 2.38 -7.20
N MET A 54 -12.67 1.71 -6.15
CA MET A 54 -14.09 1.36 -5.98
C MET A 54 -14.98 2.57 -5.63
N ASP A 55 -14.39 3.68 -5.21
CA ASP A 55 -15.09 4.86 -4.70
C ASP A 55 -15.12 6.01 -5.71
N GLY A 56 -14.24 6.00 -6.72
CA GLY A 56 -14.21 7.05 -7.74
C GLY A 56 -12.96 7.10 -8.61
N THR A 57 -12.84 8.21 -9.34
CA THR A 57 -11.75 8.48 -10.26
C THR A 57 -11.08 9.81 -9.96
N TYR A 58 -9.79 9.91 -10.30
CA TYR A 58 -9.05 11.17 -10.25
C TYR A 58 -8.01 11.23 -11.36
N THR A 59 -7.88 12.38 -12.03
CA THR A 59 -6.90 12.57 -13.10
C THR A 59 -5.70 13.34 -12.59
N ILE A 60 -4.52 12.72 -12.70
CA ILE A 60 -3.24 13.30 -12.29
C ILE A 60 -2.51 13.79 -13.54
N THR A 61 -2.02 15.03 -13.51
CA THR A 61 -1.19 15.60 -14.57
C THR A 61 0.24 15.81 -14.07
N LEU A 62 1.20 15.27 -14.80
CA LEU A 62 2.62 15.33 -14.48
C LEU A 62 3.41 16.00 -15.59
N PHE A 63 4.34 16.87 -15.22
CA PHE A 63 5.17 17.63 -16.16
C PHE A 63 6.65 17.31 -15.96
N SER A 64 7.40 17.35 -17.06
CA SER A 64 8.89 17.31 -17.08
C SER A 64 9.48 16.21 -16.21
N GLU A 65 10.14 16.56 -15.12
CA GLU A 65 10.83 15.62 -14.22
C GLU A 65 9.87 14.66 -13.50
N ASP A 66 8.70 15.14 -13.06
CA ASP A 66 7.72 14.29 -12.38
C ASP A 66 7.12 13.28 -13.36
N TYR A 67 6.88 13.69 -14.61
CA TYR A 67 6.48 12.77 -15.66
C TYR A 67 7.57 11.74 -15.95
N ALA A 68 8.83 12.15 -16.05
CA ALA A 68 9.95 11.25 -16.35
C ALA A 68 10.10 10.14 -15.31
N LYS A 69 9.83 10.43 -14.03
CA LYS A 69 9.90 9.44 -12.92
C LYS A 69 8.79 8.38 -12.97
N VAL A 70 7.64 8.72 -13.54
CA VAL A 70 6.41 7.91 -13.45
C VAL A 70 6.01 7.27 -14.79
N LYS A 71 6.54 7.76 -15.90
CA LYS A 71 6.13 7.39 -17.28
C LYS A 71 6.08 5.88 -17.54
N ASP A 72 6.97 5.11 -16.91
CA ASP A 72 7.08 3.66 -17.10
C ASP A 72 5.98 2.88 -16.34
N HIS A 73 5.29 3.55 -15.40
CA HIS A 73 4.14 3.02 -14.67
C HIS A 73 2.80 3.55 -15.22
N MET A 74 2.84 4.40 -16.28
CA MET A 74 1.65 5.02 -16.87
C MET A 74 1.17 4.21 -18.08
N GLU A 75 0.50 3.08 -17.83
CA GLU A 75 -0.17 2.28 -18.84
C GLU A 75 -1.58 1.90 -18.41
N VAL A 76 -2.51 1.90 -19.35
CA VAL A 76 -3.90 1.51 -19.10
C VAL A 76 -3.95 0.05 -18.64
N GLY A 77 -4.71 -0.20 -17.60
CA GLY A 77 -4.83 -1.52 -16.97
C GLY A 77 -3.82 -1.81 -15.87
N PHE A 78 -2.80 -0.98 -15.67
CA PHE A 78 -1.88 -1.16 -14.56
C PHE A 78 -2.55 -0.85 -13.22
N PHE A 79 -2.32 -1.71 -12.24
CA PHE A 79 -2.66 -1.48 -10.86
C PHE A 79 -1.48 -0.83 -10.17
N VAL A 80 -1.67 0.40 -9.72
CA VAL A 80 -0.62 1.20 -9.11
C VAL A 80 -0.95 1.60 -7.67
N TYR A 81 0.10 1.76 -6.89
CA TYR A 81 0.08 2.36 -5.57
C TYR A 81 0.85 3.68 -5.64
N CYS A 82 0.25 4.73 -5.09
CA CYS A 82 0.77 6.08 -5.14
C CYS A 82 1.01 6.62 -3.73
N ARG A 83 2.13 7.33 -3.55
CA ARG A 83 2.39 8.17 -2.40
C ARG A 83 2.47 9.62 -2.85
N ALA A 84 1.76 10.49 -2.15
CA ALA A 84 1.64 11.89 -2.52
C ALA A 84 1.56 12.80 -1.30
N ILE A 85 1.78 14.08 -1.53
CA ILE A 85 1.49 15.15 -0.58
C ILE A 85 0.60 16.19 -1.24
N VAL A 86 -0.17 16.87 -0.43
CA VAL A 86 -0.87 18.09 -0.86
C VAL A 86 -0.02 19.28 -0.48
N ARG A 87 0.21 20.17 -1.45
CA ARG A 87 0.99 21.39 -1.23
C ARG A 87 0.46 22.56 -2.04
N GLU A 88 0.88 23.75 -1.71
CA GLU A 88 0.70 24.91 -2.57
C GLU A 88 1.61 24.84 -3.79
N LYS A 89 1.11 25.27 -4.96
CA LYS A 89 1.93 25.42 -6.15
C LYS A 89 3.04 26.44 -5.92
N GLN A 90 4.18 26.25 -6.56
CA GLN A 90 5.32 27.16 -6.46
C GLN A 90 5.01 28.56 -7.02
N TRP A 91 4.14 28.65 -7.99
CA TRP A 91 3.78 29.89 -8.70
C TRP A 91 2.36 30.29 -8.33
N ALA A 92 2.18 31.59 -8.04
CA ALA A 92 0.87 32.17 -7.84
C ALA A 92 0.09 32.26 -9.18
N ASN A 93 -1.23 32.17 -9.11
CA ASN A 93 -2.12 32.43 -10.23
C ASN A 93 -2.17 33.94 -10.54
N GLU A 94 -2.94 34.33 -11.54
CA GLU A 94 -3.10 35.74 -11.99
C GLU A 94 -3.61 36.68 -10.87
N ASN A 95 -4.29 36.11 -9.86
CA ASN A 95 -4.82 36.85 -8.71
C ASN A 95 -3.83 36.89 -7.51
N GLY A 96 -2.59 36.41 -7.67
CA GLY A 96 -1.57 36.37 -6.62
C GLY A 96 -1.77 35.27 -5.59
N GLN A 97 -2.75 34.37 -5.78
CA GLN A 97 -3.02 33.25 -4.90
C GLN A 97 -2.28 31.99 -5.38
N ARG A 98 -1.88 31.14 -4.47
CA ARG A 98 -1.28 29.83 -4.79
C ARG A 98 -2.35 28.75 -4.69
N ASP A 99 -2.62 28.13 -5.82
CA ASP A 99 -3.50 26.98 -5.87
C ASP A 99 -2.85 25.78 -5.15
N ILE A 100 -3.70 24.88 -4.68
CA ILE A 100 -3.28 23.62 -4.08
C ILE A 100 -3.10 22.57 -5.18
N GLU A 101 -2.07 21.78 -5.07
CA GLU A 101 -1.81 20.66 -5.99
C GLU A 101 -1.49 19.36 -5.24
N LEU A 102 -1.81 18.24 -5.89
CA LEU A 102 -1.34 16.92 -5.50
C LEU A 102 0.05 16.70 -6.11
N LYS A 103 1.06 16.51 -5.27
CA LYS A 103 2.43 16.18 -5.68
C LYS A 103 2.68 14.70 -5.45
N LEU A 104 2.86 13.93 -6.51
CA LEU A 104 3.29 12.55 -6.41
C LEU A 104 4.76 12.46 -5.99
N ASN A 105 5.01 11.71 -4.94
CA ASN A 105 6.36 11.37 -4.49
C ASN A 105 6.81 10.03 -5.08
N GLU A 106 5.88 9.09 -5.23
CA GLU A 106 6.17 7.74 -5.68
C GLU A 106 4.96 7.11 -6.36
N VAL A 107 5.22 6.33 -7.41
CA VAL A 107 4.26 5.41 -8.04
C VAL A 107 4.97 4.09 -8.24
N ILE A 108 4.39 3.01 -7.77
CA ILE A 108 4.90 1.64 -7.94
C ILE A 108 3.77 0.70 -8.36
N MET A 109 4.13 -0.45 -8.87
CA MET A 109 3.14 -1.49 -9.14
C MET A 109 2.55 -2.02 -7.83
N LEU A 110 1.26 -2.28 -7.85
CA LEU A 110 0.53 -2.68 -6.66
C LEU A 110 1.04 -3.98 -6.02
N ASP A 111 1.55 -4.88 -6.85
CA ASP A 111 2.11 -6.16 -6.39
C ASP A 111 3.47 -6.01 -5.68
N GLU A 112 4.19 -4.90 -5.86
CA GLU A 112 5.44 -4.62 -5.15
C GLU A 112 5.24 -4.13 -3.71
N VAL A 113 4.06 -3.60 -3.39
CA VAL A 113 3.77 -2.92 -2.10
C VAL A 113 4.08 -3.79 -0.89
N LEU A 114 3.64 -5.05 -0.90
CA LEU A 114 3.90 -5.98 0.21
C LEU A 114 5.40 -6.20 0.44
N GLY A 115 6.15 -6.47 -0.63
CA GLY A 115 7.59 -6.71 -0.53
C GLY A 115 8.40 -5.48 -0.12
N ARG A 116 7.87 -4.28 -0.41
CA ARG A 116 8.59 -3.02 -0.20
C ARG A 116 8.31 -2.37 1.15
N TYR A 117 7.06 -2.47 1.63
CA TYR A 117 6.64 -1.73 2.84
C TYR A 117 6.29 -2.61 4.02
N ALA A 118 6.08 -3.91 3.86
CA ALA A 118 5.80 -4.79 4.98
C ALA A 118 7.10 -5.19 5.70
N LYS A 119 7.17 -4.87 6.98
CA LYS A 119 8.29 -5.23 7.87
C LYS A 119 8.04 -6.53 8.61
N GLY A 120 6.77 -6.83 8.88
CA GLY A 120 6.37 -8.02 9.62
C GLY A 120 4.96 -8.49 9.27
N ILE A 121 4.72 -9.76 9.53
CA ILE A 121 3.40 -10.37 9.56
C ILE A 121 3.12 -10.85 10.98
N VAL A 122 1.99 -10.45 11.52
CA VAL A 122 1.51 -10.84 12.85
C VAL A 122 0.23 -11.63 12.68
N PHE A 123 0.12 -12.78 13.32
CA PHE A 123 -1.13 -13.54 13.34
C PHE A 123 -1.45 -14.03 14.74
N SER A 124 -2.73 -14.11 15.07
CA SER A 124 -3.18 -14.52 16.40
C SER A 124 -3.95 -15.83 16.36
N ILE A 125 -3.81 -16.58 17.46
CA ILE A 125 -4.48 -17.86 17.72
C ILE A 125 -4.84 -17.95 19.20
N ARG A 126 -5.90 -18.67 19.54
CA ARG A 126 -6.22 -18.97 20.91
C ARG A 126 -5.32 -20.08 21.45
N VAL A 127 -5.02 -20.03 22.74
CA VAL A 127 -4.19 -21.04 23.40
C VAL A 127 -4.78 -22.45 23.27
N GLU A 128 -6.12 -22.57 23.34
CA GLU A 128 -6.83 -23.86 23.21
C GLU A 128 -6.79 -24.46 21.78
N ASP A 129 -6.50 -23.63 20.77
CA ASP A 129 -6.44 -24.07 19.38
C ASP A 129 -5.02 -24.52 18.96
N ILE A 130 -4.05 -24.41 19.88
CA ILE A 130 -2.66 -24.82 19.64
C ILE A 130 -2.53 -26.32 19.94
N ASP A 131 -2.20 -27.08 18.91
CA ASP A 131 -1.86 -28.49 19.00
C ASP A 131 -0.58 -28.79 18.23
N GLU A 132 -0.13 -30.03 18.28
CA GLU A 132 1.10 -30.47 17.62
C GLU A 132 1.03 -30.29 16.11
N GLU A 133 -0.13 -30.58 15.48
CA GLU A 133 -0.37 -30.42 14.05
C GLU A 133 -0.21 -28.97 13.63
N PHE A 134 -0.80 -28.03 14.37
CA PHE A 134 -0.65 -26.60 14.11
C PHE A 134 0.82 -26.18 14.20
N CYS A 135 1.54 -26.59 15.25
CA CYS A 135 2.95 -26.26 15.42
C CYS A 135 3.81 -26.78 14.26
N GLN A 136 3.62 -28.04 13.88
CA GLN A 136 4.32 -28.64 12.72
C GLN A 136 4.00 -27.93 11.41
N THR A 137 2.73 -27.55 11.20
CA THR A 137 2.28 -26.80 10.01
C THR A 137 2.98 -25.45 9.93
N ILE A 138 2.97 -24.66 10.99
CA ILE A 138 3.63 -23.35 11.01
C ILE A 138 5.13 -23.48 10.81
N GLU A 139 5.78 -24.44 11.48
CA GLU A 139 7.21 -24.69 11.32
C GLU A 139 7.57 -25.07 9.87
N ALA A 140 6.81 -25.95 9.24
CA ALA A 140 7.00 -26.33 7.87
C ALA A 140 6.84 -25.14 6.90
N MET A 141 5.82 -24.29 7.12
CA MET A 141 5.59 -23.09 6.33
C MET A 141 6.74 -22.09 6.45
N VAL A 142 7.21 -21.82 7.67
CA VAL A 142 8.34 -20.90 7.93
C VAL A 142 9.63 -21.43 7.27
N ASN A 143 9.86 -22.74 7.31
CA ASN A 143 11.03 -23.37 6.70
C ASN A 143 10.97 -23.34 5.15
N LYS A 144 9.78 -23.49 4.58
CA LYS A 144 9.53 -23.52 3.13
C LYS A 144 9.61 -22.13 2.49
N HIS A 145 9.07 -21.14 3.13
CA HIS A 145 8.90 -19.79 2.56
C HIS A 145 9.91 -18.78 3.14
N LYS A 146 11.18 -19.02 2.89
CA LYS A 146 12.26 -18.11 3.34
C LYS A 146 12.19 -16.77 2.63
N GLY A 147 12.40 -15.67 3.37
CA GLY A 147 12.36 -14.30 2.85
C GLY A 147 12.97 -13.29 3.81
N ASN A 148 12.52 -12.05 3.76
CA ASN A 148 13.09 -10.93 4.52
C ASN A 148 12.13 -10.32 5.55
N THR A 149 10.90 -10.82 5.67
CA THR A 149 9.86 -10.27 6.53
C THR A 149 9.80 -11.03 7.86
N SER A 150 9.74 -10.32 8.97
CA SER A 150 9.57 -10.93 10.30
C SER A 150 8.19 -11.56 10.42
N ILE A 151 8.10 -12.60 11.24
CA ILE A 151 6.85 -13.28 11.57
C ILE A 151 6.65 -13.33 13.09
N THR A 152 5.47 -12.95 13.54
CA THR A 152 5.11 -12.91 14.95
C THR A 152 3.81 -13.67 15.16
N LEU A 153 3.82 -14.59 16.11
CA LEU A 153 2.65 -15.28 16.62
C LEU A 153 2.18 -14.61 17.91
N VAL A 154 0.88 -14.33 17.99
CA VAL A 154 0.22 -13.85 19.21
C VAL A 154 -0.69 -14.97 19.71
N VAL A 155 -0.39 -15.49 20.90
CA VAL A 155 -1.21 -16.48 21.58
C VAL A 155 -2.11 -15.79 22.59
N GLU A 156 -3.42 -15.98 22.47
CA GLU A 156 -4.43 -15.35 23.31
C GLU A 156 -5.07 -16.39 24.24
N ASP A 157 -4.97 -16.17 25.55
CA ASP A 157 -5.73 -16.90 26.59
C ASP A 157 -6.88 -15.99 27.07
N THR A 158 -8.05 -16.16 26.44
CA THR A 158 -9.23 -15.34 26.76
C THR A 158 -9.79 -15.57 28.14
N ALA A 159 -9.54 -16.75 28.74
CA ALA A 159 -10.01 -17.09 30.09
C ALA A 159 -9.21 -16.35 31.18
N LYS A 160 -7.95 -16.04 30.88
CA LYS A 160 -7.04 -15.35 31.82
C LYS A 160 -6.75 -13.91 31.43
N ASP A 161 -7.35 -13.42 30.34
CA ASP A 161 -7.06 -12.09 29.75
C ASP A 161 -5.55 -11.88 29.52
N LEU A 162 -4.88 -12.91 28.99
CA LEU A 162 -3.46 -12.90 28.72
C LEU A 162 -3.18 -13.01 27.23
N SER A 163 -2.17 -12.28 26.78
CA SER A 163 -1.67 -12.34 25.40
C SER A 163 -0.15 -12.48 25.44
N LEU A 164 0.37 -13.51 24.77
CA LEU A 164 1.81 -13.75 24.61
C LEU A 164 2.21 -13.51 23.16
N ARG A 165 3.21 -12.66 22.95
CA ARG A 165 3.74 -12.34 21.64
C ARG A 165 5.10 -13.01 21.44
N MET A 166 5.21 -13.83 20.41
CA MET A 166 6.42 -14.60 20.09
C MET A 166 6.87 -14.28 18.66
N MET A 167 8.10 -13.84 18.51
CA MET A 167 8.70 -13.56 17.20
C MET A 167 9.59 -14.73 16.80
N ALA A 168 9.41 -15.24 15.58
CA ALA A 168 10.29 -16.26 15.04
C ALA A 168 11.66 -15.67 14.69
N GLU A 169 12.72 -16.45 14.89
CA GLU A 169 14.08 -16.08 14.47
C GLU A 169 14.22 -16.05 12.95
N LYS A 170 13.49 -16.92 12.25
CA LYS A 170 13.51 -17.03 10.79
C LYS A 170 12.59 -15.99 10.16
N LYS A 171 13.05 -15.42 9.04
CA LYS A 171 12.27 -14.50 8.22
C LYS A 171 11.63 -15.23 7.05
N VAL A 172 10.46 -14.74 6.59
CA VAL A 172 9.63 -15.38 5.58
C VAL A 172 9.38 -14.48 4.37
N ASP A 173 9.02 -15.10 3.23
CA ASP A 173 8.41 -14.37 2.11
C ASP A 173 6.95 -14.05 2.46
N ILE A 174 6.65 -12.76 2.55
CA ILE A 174 5.36 -12.29 3.04
C ILE A 174 4.19 -12.69 2.15
N ARG A 175 4.38 -12.76 0.82
CA ARG A 175 3.29 -13.02 -0.13
C ARG A 175 2.79 -14.45 0.02
N THR A 176 3.71 -15.39 -0.03
CA THR A 176 3.40 -16.82 0.10
C THR A 176 2.93 -17.14 1.52
N MET A 177 3.58 -16.60 2.53
CA MET A 177 3.20 -16.82 3.92
C MET A 177 1.79 -16.31 4.22
N LEU A 178 1.44 -15.10 3.77
CA LEU A 178 0.11 -14.52 3.94
C LEU A 178 -0.98 -15.37 3.28
N GLN A 179 -0.71 -15.93 2.10
CA GLN A 179 -1.65 -16.80 1.39
C GLN A 179 -1.90 -18.12 2.11
N GLU A 180 -0.87 -18.71 2.69
CA GLU A 180 -1.00 -19.96 3.44
C GLU A 180 -1.62 -19.76 4.81
N LEU A 181 -1.23 -18.72 5.56
CA LEU A 181 -1.85 -18.40 6.85
C LEU A 181 -3.38 -18.19 6.75
N LYS A 182 -3.85 -17.59 5.67
CA LYS A 182 -5.30 -17.39 5.43
C LYS A 182 -6.10 -18.67 5.25
N LYS A 183 -5.45 -19.80 4.97
CA LYS A 183 -6.11 -21.12 4.81
C LYS A 183 -6.27 -21.83 6.14
N ILE A 184 -5.61 -21.38 7.20
CA ILE A 184 -5.64 -22.02 8.52
C ILE A 184 -6.82 -21.45 9.31
N GLU A 185 -7.87 -22.22 9.48
CA GLU A 185 -9.13 -21.80 10.15
C GLU A 185 -8.93 -21.39 11.61
N LYS A 186 -7.92 -21.98 12.30
CA LYS A 186 -7.58 -21.67 13.68
C LYS A 186 -7.02 -20.26 13.88
N ILE A 187 -6.54 -19.61 12.82
CA ILE A 187 -5.99 -18.24 12.88
C ILE A 187 -7.14 -17.23 12.95
N ARG A 188 -7.14 -16.41 13.99
CA ARG A 188 -8.16 -15.42 14.28
C ARG A 188 -7.97 -14.11 13.53
N LYS A 189 -6.74 -13.65 13.50
CA LYS A 189 -6.39 -12.35 12.94
C LYS A 189 -5.04 -12.42 12.24
N ILE A 190 -4.91 -11.71 11.13
CA ILE A 190 -3.62 -11.49 10.46
C ILE A 190 -3.46 -10.00 10.27
N GLU A 191 -2.32 -9.45 10.68
CA GLU A 191 -1.95 -8.05 10.54
C GLU A 191 -0.60 -7.93 9.84
N ILE A 192 -0.39 -6.82 9.13
CA ILE A 192 0.85 -6.50 8.45
C ILE A 192 1.48 -5.29 9.15
N GLU A 193 2.69 -5.46 9.65
CA GLU A 193 3.49 -4.37 10.21
C GLU A 193 4.19 -3.61 9.06
N LYS A 194 4.18 -2.28 9.13
CA LYS A 194 4.77 -1.37 8.14
C LYS A 194 6.10 -0.80 8.62
#